data_b2c38314d5558222445d2882a4da3d11
#
_entry.id   b2c38314d5558222445d2882a4da3d11
#
_cell.length_a   1.000
_cell.length_b   1.000
_cell.length_c   1.000
_cell.angle_alpha   90.00
_cell.angle_beta   90.00
_cell.angle_gamma   90.00
#
_symmetry.space_group_name_H-M   'P 1'
#
loop_
_entity.id
_entity.type
_entity.pdbx_description
1 polymer ?
#
loop_
_entity_poly.entity_id
_entity_poly.type
_entity_poly.pdbx_seq_one_letter_code
_entity_poly.pdbx_strand_id
1 'polypeptide(L)'
;MTKKEIYKFVAFPAFTAALMLAGMLSTSLFSGGVTAQNFETISSIENYTKNIIAAEIPLRIILTFDNLFLMFYTAAFIFLAIDTWNKDNIWVVVVGLGALIITAYLDLHENHDLMTQLTTAINGMPISLADIQERMLWSQLKFHSSYLGFFLFAFVLHSDTALEKFLKYSLWFGYLPIGVLVYTFPNHIFDLLRYFFMLGGLTLLGWTYFVRYRQER
;
A
#
# COMPACT_ATOMS: atom_id res chain seq x y z
N MET A 1 -17.72 20.08 7.76
CA MET A 1 -17.57 19.40 6.47
C MET A 1 -18.87 18.71 6.13
N THR A 2 -19.41 18.90 4.93
CA THR A 2 -20.64 18.25 4.46
C THR A 2 -20.36 16.78 4.09
N LYS A 3 -21.39 15.92 4.08
CA LYS A 3 -21.24 14.52 3.61
C LYS A 3 -20.69 14.47 2.19
N LYS A 4 -21.19 15.35 1.32
CA LYS A 4 -20.73 15.47 -0.06
C LYS A 4 -19.21 15.76 -0.17
N GLU A 5 -18.70 16.64 0.68
CA GLU A 5 -17.25 16.90 0.74
C GLU A 5 -16.46 15.69 1.23
N ILE A 6 -16.96 14.99 2.25
CA ILE A 6 -16.32 13.76 2.74
C ILE A 6 -16.24 12.73 1.63
N TYR A 7 -17.33 12.46 0.91
CA TYR A 7 -17.35 11.49 -0.18
C TYR A 7 -16.35 11.85 -1.29
N LYS A 8 -16.28 13.15 -1.65
CA LYS A 8 -15.28 13.64 -2.60
C LYS A 8 -13.86 13.40 -2.10
N PHE A 9 -13.61 13.66 -0.81
CA PHE A 9 -12.27 13.51 -0.21
C PHE A 9 -11.88 12.05 0.07
N VAL A 10 -12.80 11.10 0.06
CA VAL A 10 -12.45 9.68 -0.03
C VAL A 10 -12.19 9.28 -1.48
N ALA A 11 -13.12 9.63 -2.41
CA ALA A 11 -13.06 9.17 -3.79
C ALA A 11 -11.80 9.66 -4.52
N PHE A 12 -11.51 10.96 -4.45
CA PHE A 12 -10.40 11.54 -5.22
C PHE A 12 -9.04 10.99 -4.78
N PRO A 13 -8.67 10.98 -3.47
CA PRO A 13 -7.41 10.38 -3.05
C PRO A 13 -7.33 8.87 -3.33
N ALA A 14 -8.43 8.11 -3.19
CA ALA A 14 -8.42 6.69 -3.50
C ALA A 14 -8.10 6.42 -4.98
N PHE A 15 -8.71 7.16 -5.91
CA PHE A 15 -8.38 7.06 -7.33
C PHE A 15 -6.94 7.51 -7.62
N THR A 16 -6.46 8.57 -6.96
CA THR A 16 -5.09 9.05 -7.18
C THR A 16 -4.08 8.04 -6.63
N ALA A 17 -4.35 7.41 -5.47
CA ALA A 17 -3.52 6.33 -4.96
C ALA A 17 -3.49 5.12 -5.92
N ALA A 18 -4.65 4.73 -6.49
CA ALA A 18 -4.70 3.69 -7.52
C ALA A 18 -3.89 4.06 -8.77
N LEU A 19 -3.92 5.33 -9.18
CA LEU A 19 -3.13 5.83 -10.32
C LEU A 19 -1.61 5.76 -10.02
N MET A 20 -1.19 6.06 -8.78
CA MET A 20 0.22 5.92 -8.38
C MET A 20 0.66 4.46 -8.43
N LEU A 21 -0.15 3.52 -7.94
CA LEU A 21 0.11 2.09 -8.11
C LEU A 21 0.23 1.71 -9.59
N ALA A 22 -0.70 2.15 -10.44
CA ALA A 22 -0.61 1.89 -11.87
C ALA A 22 0.69 2.45 -12.49
N GLY A 23 1.17 3.61 -12.03
CA GLY A 23 2.45 4.20 -12.42
C GLY A 23 3.64 3.32 -12.02
N MET A 24 3.64 2.79 -10.78
CA MET A 24 4.67 1.84 -10.31
C MET A 24 4.69 0.58 -11.17
N LEU A 25 3.51 -0.03 -11.44
CA LEU A 25 3.41 -1.21 -12.28
C LEU A 25 3.92 -0.94 -13.70
N SER A 26 3.54 0.18 -14.28
CA SER A 26 4.00 0.57 -15.63
C SER A 26 5.52 0.70 -15.64
N THR A 27 6.11 1.39 -14.65
CA THR A 27 7.57 1.53 -14.53
C THR A 27 8.24 0.17 -14.42
N SER A 28 7.71 -0.73 -13.59
CA SER A 28 8.23 -2.10 -13.45
C SER A 28 8.20 -2.86 -14.78
N LEU A 29 7.08 -2.82 -15.50
CA LEU A 29 6.95 -3.49 -16.81
C LEU A 29 7.94 -2.96 -17.85
N PHE A 30 8.13 -1.65 -17.94
CA PHE A 30 9.06 -1.04 -18.89
C PHE A 30 10.54 -1.18 -18.49
N SER A 31 10.83 -1.53 -17.23
CA SER A 31 12.19 -1.75 -16.72
C SER A 31 12.59 -3.22 -16.58
N GLY A 32 11.88 -4.12 -17.25
CA GLY A 32 12.20 -5.55 -17.19
C GLY A 32 11.82 -6.25 -15.88
N GLY A 33 10.80 -5.72 -15.15
CA GLY A 33 10.30 -6.33 -13.93
C GLY A 33 10.96 -5.82 -12.65
N VAL A 34 11.66 -4.70 -12.68
CA VAL A 34 12.24 -4.10 -11.46
C VAL A 34 11.12 -3.64 -10.53
N THR A 35 11.22 -4.05 -9.27
CA THR A 35 10.33 -3.62 -8.17
C THR A 35 11.16 -3.35 -6.91
N ALA A 36 10.61 -2.62 -5.95
CA ALA A 36 11.25 -2.44 -4.63
C ALA A 36 11.39 -3.79 -3.89
N GLN A 37 10.43 -4.70 -4.07
CA GLN A 37 10.41 -6.04 -3.47
C GLN A 37 11.56 -6.94 -3.95
N ASN A 38 12.12 -6.71 -5.13
CA ASN A 38 13.31 -7.45 -5.58
C ASN A 38 14.50 -7.29 -4.63
N PHE A 39 14.51 -6.24 -3.83
CA PHE A 39 15.56 -5.90 -2.86
C PHE A 39 15.19 -6.27 -1.41
N GLU A 40 14.11 -7.02 -1.19
CA GLU A 40 13.72 -7.57 0.11
C GLU A 40 14.27 -8.99 0.35
N THR A 41 15.01 -9.54 -0.59
CA THR A 41 15.58 -10.89 -0.49
C THR A 41 17.08 -10.83 -0.29
N ILE A 42 17.59 -11.68 0.61
CA ILE A 42 19.04 -11.80 0.86
C ILE A 42 19.68 -12.48 -0.35
N SER A 43 20.58 -11.76 -1.00
CA SER A 43 21.54 -12.28 -1.95
C SER A 43 22.97 -12.03 -1.42
N SER A 44 24.00 -12.41 -2.18
CA SER A 44 25.34 -11.93 -1.82
C SER A 44 25.37 -10.41 -1.91
N ILE A 45 26.09 -9.75 -1.00
CA ILE A 45 26.22 -8.28 -0.97
C ILE A 45 26.70 -7.73 -2.31
N GLU A 46 27.59 -8.44 -2.98
CA GLU A 46 28.09 -8.08 -4.31
C GLU A 46 26.98 -8.06 -5.36
N ASN A 47 26.16 -9.12 -5.42
CA ASN A 47 25.02 -9.19 -6.34
C ASN A 47 23.97 -8.15 -6.00
N TYR A 48 23.69 -7.95 -4.71
CA TYR A 48 22.76 -6.91 -4.25
C TYR A 48 23.20 -5.53 -4.72
N THR A 49 24.47 -5.17 -4.44
CA THR A 49 25.06 -3.88 -4.83
C THR A 49 25.03 -3.66 -6.34
N LYS A 50 25.40 -4.68 -7.12
CA LYS A 50 25.34 -4.62 -8.58
C LYS A 50 23.92 -4.40 -9.10
N ASN A 51 22.96 -5.14 -8.55
CA ASN A 51 21.56 -5.10 -8.98
C ASN A 51 20.89 -3.77 -8.61
N ILE A 52 21.14 -3.23 -7.42
CA ILE A 52 20.54 -1.96 -6.99
C ILE A 52 21.08 -0.78 -7.82
N ILE A 53 22.37 -0.76 -8.16
CA ILE A 53 22.96 0.24 -9.07
C ILE A 53 22.35 0.12 -10.47
N ALA A 54 22.23 -1.09 -10.99
CA ALA A 54 21.62 -1.31 -12.32
C ALA A 54 20.15 -0.88 -12.38
N ALA A 55 19.45 -0.90 -11.24
CA ALA A 55 18.06 -0.51 -11.12
C ALA A 55 17.85 0.97 -10.71
N GLU A 56 18.87 1.81 -10.70
CA GLU A 56 18.80 3.19 -10.17
C GLU A 56 17.59 3.97 -10.70
N ILE A 57 17.49 4.12 -12.03
CA ILE A 57 16.44 4.96 -12.63
C ILE A 57 15.04 4.43 -12.32
N PRO A 58 14.73 3.13 -12.60
CA PRO A 58 13.40 2.60 -12.28
C PRO A 58 13.09 2.64 -10.77
N LEU A 59 14.04 2.40 -9.87
CA LEU A 59 13.81 2.51 -8.43
C LEU A 59 13.45 3.93 -8.01
N ARG A 60 14.17 4.95 -8.49
CA ARG A 60 13.85 6.35 -8.18
C ARG A 60 12.44 6.72 -8.62
N ILE A 61 12.01 6.25 -9.79
CA ILE A 61 10.64 6.50 -10.30
C ILE A 61 9.61 5.76 -9.46
N ILE A 62 9.83 4.46 -9.19
CA ILE A 62 8.93 3.63 -8.38
C ILE A 62 8.76 4.24 -6.99
N LEU A 63 9.86 4.57 -6.28
CA LEU A 63 9.81 5.15 -4.94
C LEU A 63 9.18 6.55 -4.91
N THR A 64 9.29 7.31 -6.00
CA THR A 64 8.56 8.58 -6.14
C THR A 64 7.05 8.35 -6.21
N PHE A 65 6.59 7.42 -7.04
CA PHE A 65 5.17 7.04 -7.11
C PHE A 65 4.68 6.46 -5.78
N ASP A 66 5.50 5.66 -5.12
CA ASP A 66 5.15 5.03 -3.86
C ASP A 66 4.99 6.06 -2.74
N ASN A 67 5.90 7.02 -2.61
CA ASN A 67 5.76 8.11 -1.65
C ASN A 67 4.50 8.97 -1.91
N LEU A 68 4.15 9.21 -3.17
CA LEU A 68 2.89 9.87 -3.52
C LEU A 68 1.68 8.98 -3.20
N PHE A 69 1.77 7.68 -3.48
CA PHE A 69 0.77 6.69 -3.09
C PHE A 69 0.46 6.77 -1.60
N LEU A 70 1.48 6.79 -0.74
CA LEU A 70 1.32 6.88 0.72
C LEU A 70 0.56 8.12 1.15
N MET A 71 0.81 9.27 0.53
CA MET A 71 0.08 10.51 0.84
C MET A 71 -1.41 10.39 0.51
N PHE A 72 -1.73 9.91 -0.69
CA PHE A 72 -3.12 9.79 -1.14
C PHE A 72 -3.87 8.66 -0.44
N TYR A 73 -3.24 7.52 -0.26
CA TYR A 73 -3.76 6.40 0.51
C TYR A 73 -4.11 6.83 1.94
N THR A 74 -3.19 7.48 2.65
CA THR A 74 -3.43 7.97 4.02
C THR A 74 -4.58 8.96 4.06
N ALA A 75 -4.63 9.92 3.13
CA ALA A 75 -5.72 10.88 3.04
C ALA A 75 -7.07 10.18 2.81
N ALA A 76 -7.14 9.21 1.88
CA ALA A 76 -8.36 8.46 1.63
C ALA A 76 -8.89 7.76 2.89
N PHE A 77 -8.01 7.12 3.67
CA PHE A 77 -8.42 6.41 4.89
C PHE A 77 -8.74 7.32 6.07
N ILE A 78 -8.10 8.48 6.18
CA ILE A 78 -8.51 9.49 7.16
C ILE A 78 -9.95 9.95 6.89
N PHE A 79 -10.29 10.28 5.64
CA PHE A 79 -11.65 10.71 5.30
C PHE A 79 -12.66 9.54 5.35
N LEU A 80 -12.24 8.33 5.04
CA LEU A 80 -13.05 7.13 5.23
C LEU A 80 -13.38 6.90 6.71
N ALA A 81 -12.40 7.08 7.60
CA ALA A 81 -12.61 7.01 9.04
C ALA A 81 -13.62 8.06 9.51
N ILE A 82 -13.54 9.29 8.99
CA ILE A 82 -14.51 10.37 9.30
C ILE A 82 -15.92 9.99 8.83
N ASP A 83 -16.08 9.31 7.70
CA ASP A 83 -17.39 8.89 7.19
C ASP A 83 -18.00 7.72 7.96
N THR A 84 -17.16 6.78 8.40
CA THR A 84 -17.63 5.49 8.93
C THR A 84 -17.74 5.44 10.46
N TRP A 85 -17.12 6.38 11.20
CA TRP A 85 -17.12 6.34 12.65
C TRP A 85 -18.47 6.73 13.25
N ASN A 86 -18.81 6.09 14.37
CA ASN A 86 -19.92 6.47 15.25
C ASN A 86 -19.55 6.11 16.71
N LYS A 87 -20.43 6.38 17.65
CA LYS A 87 -20.16 6.12 19.08
C LYS A 87 -19.94 4.63 19.40
N ASP A 88 -20.55 3.76 18.63
CA ASP A 88 -20.52 2.31 18.89
C ASP A 88 -19.29 1.63 18.29
N ASN A 89 -18.70 2.21 17.23
CA ASN A 89 -17.59 1.63 16.50
C ASN A 89 -16.26 2.42 16.56
N ILE A 90 -16.22 3.50 17.32
CA ILE A 90 -15.07 4.44 17.34
C ILE A 90 -13.73 3.73 17.59
N TRP A 91 -13.68 2.76 18.49
CA TRP A 91 -12.44 2.06 18.79
C TRP A 91 -11.97 1.21 17.62
N VAL A 92 -12.89 0.59 16.86
CA VAL A 92 -12.56 -0.18 15.66
C VAL A 92 -11.96 0.75 14.60
N VAL A 93 -12.58 1.92 14.39
CA VAL A 93 -12.09 2.92 13.44
C VAL A 93 -10.73 3.50 13.86
N VAL A 94 -10.56 3.86 15.12
CA VAL A 94 -9.31 4.45 15.64
C VAL A 94 -8.15 3.45 15.54
N VAL A 95 -8.37 2.20 15.97
CA VAL A 95 -7.32 1.16 15.89
C VAL A 95 -7.03 0.80 14.44
N GLY A 96 -8.06 0.69 13.59
CA GLY A 96 -7.91 0.42 12.16
C GLY A 96 -7.14 1.52 11.44
N LEU A 97 -7.51 2.79 11.67
CA LEU A 97 -6.80 3.94 11.10
C LEU A 97 -5.37 4.03 11.63
N GLY A 98 -5.16 3.81 12.93
CA GLY A 98 -3.83 3.77 13.55
C GLY A 98 -2.93 2.72 12.89
N ALA A 99 -3.45 1.51 12.64
CA ALA A 99 -2.73 0.46 11.94
C ALA A 99 -2.34 0.88 10.50
N LEU A 100 -3.24 1.54 9.76
CA LEU A 100 -2.95 2.04 8.41
C LEU A 100 -1.96 3.21 8.39
N ILE A 101 -1.97 4.07 9.41
CA ILE A 101 -0.97 5.13 9.57
C ILE A 101 0.40 4.53 9.88
N ILE A 102 0.46 3.50 10.74
CA ILE A 102 1.70 2.75 11.00
C ILE A 102 2.20 2.09 9.72
N THR A 103 1.31 1.50 8.92
CA THR A 103 1.66 0.96 7.59
C THR A 103 2.33 2.02 6.72
N ALA A 104 1.73 3.20 6.59
CA ALA A 104 2.28 4.29 5.79
C ALA A 104 3.64 4.79 6.32
N TYR A 105 3.80 4.85 7.65
CA TYR A 105 5.07 5.22 8.27
C TYR A 105 6.18 4.20 7.98
N LEU A 106 5.88 2.90 8.13
CA LEU A 106 6.83 1.82 7.88
C LEU A 106 7.22 1.75 6.40
N ASP A 107 6.27 1.98 5.50
CA ASP A 107 6.50 2.02 4.06
C ASP A 107 7.39 3.21 3.65
N LEU A 108 7.11 4.39 4.22
CA LEU A 108 7.96 5.57 4.02
C LEU A 108 9.38 5.33 4.53
N HIS A 109 9.54 4.69 5.68
CA HIS A 109 10.84 4.32 6.25
C HIS A 109 11.58 3.38 5.30
N GLU A 110 10.92 2.31 4.85
CA GLU A 110 11.47 1.33 3.92
C GLU A 110 11.93 1.98 2.60
N ASN A 111 11.13 2.90 2.04
CA ASN A 111 11.48 3.63 0.83
C ASN A 111 12.74 4.49 1.00
N HIS A 112 12.89 5.14 2.16
CA HIS A 112 14.08 5.94 2.46
C HIS A 112 15.31 5.07 2.71
N ASP A 113 15.16 3.92 3.36
CA ASP A 113 16.26 2.96 3.54
C ASP A 113 16.76 2.44 2.19
N LEU A 114 15.85 2.05 1.28
CA LEU A 114 16.22 1.60 -0.05
C LEU A 114 16.92 2.69 -0.86
N MET A 115 16.45 3.94 -0.77
CA MET A 115 17.10 5.08 -1.41
C MET A 115 18.48 5.37 -0.83
N THR A 116 18.65 5.18 0.48
CA THR A 116 19.95 5.34 1.17
C THR A 116 20.92 4.26 0.72
N GLN A 117 20.48 3.00 0.67
CA GLN A 117 21.31 1.89 0.17
C GLN A 117 21.72 2.10 -1.29
N LEU A 118 20.81 2.54 -2.15
CA LEU A 118 21.11 2.89 -3.55
C LEU A 118 22.19 3.98 -3.63
N THR A 119 22.04 5.05 -2.85
CA THR A 119 23.00 6.16 -2.83
C THR A 119 24.36 5.72 -2.31
N THR A 120 24.40 4.88 -1.27
CA THR A 120 25.60 4.28 -0.71
C THR A 120 26.34 3.45 -1.76
N ALA A 121 25.58 2.59 -2.49
CA ALA A 121 26.13 1.75 -3.56
C ALA A 121 26.73 2.58 -4.71
N ILE A 122 26.03 3.61 -5.17
CA ILE A 122 26.48 4.49 -6.27
C ILE A 122 27.78 5.22 -5.89
N ASN A 123 27.93 5.60 -4.62
CA ASN A 123 29.14 6.25 -4.12
C ASN A 123 30.31 5.27 -3.84
N GLY A 124 30.14 3.99 -4.18
CA GLY A 124 31.16 2.96 -3.97
C GLY A 124 31.38 2.59 -2.48
N MET A 125 30.46 2.97 -1.62
CA MET A 125 30.51 2.60 -0.21
C MET A 125 29.86 1.22 0.03
N PRO A 126 30.35 0.43 1.01
CA PRO A 126 29.80 -0.91 1.26
C PRO A 126 28.40 -0.82 1.87
N ILE A 127 27.48 -1.66 1.38
CA ILE A 127 26.19 -1.92 2.00
C ILE A 127 26.37 -3.03 3.02
N SER A 128 25.80 -2.88 4.23
CA SER A 128 25.87 -3.92 5.25
C SER A 128 24.73 -4.94 5.10
N LEU A 129 25.00 -6.20 5.47
CA LEU A 129 23.94 -7.22 5.53
C LEU A 129 22.87 -6.86 6.58
N ALA A 130 23.27 -6.20 7.65
CA ALA A 130 22.35 -5.76 8.70
C ALA A 130 21.31 -4.78 8.18
N ASP A 131 21.71 -3.81 7.33
CA ASP A 131 20.78 -2.83 6.75
C ASP A 131 19.74 -3.50 5.84
N ILE A 132 20.16 -4.54 5.08
CA ILE A 132 19.25 -5.31 4.24
C ILE A 132 18.26 -6.11 5.11
N GLN A 133 18.73 -6.74 6.18
CA GLN A 133 17.90 -7.53 7.09
C GLN A 133 16.91 -6.65 7.85
N GLU A 134 17.33 -5.48 8.29
CA GLU A 134 16.46 -4.52 8.97
C GLU A 134 15.33 -4.08 8.05
N ARG A 135 15.62 -3.74 6.80
CA ARG A 135 14.59 -3.38 5.81
C ARG A 135 13.60 -4.51 5.56
N MET A 136 14.06 -5.76 5.49
CA MET A 136 13.17 -6.93 5.36
C MET A 136 12.19 -7.03 6.55
N LEU A 137 12.65 -6.76 7.77
CA LEU A 137 11.79 -6.75 8.95
C LEU A 137 10.72 -5.66 8.86
N TRP A 138 11.10 -4.44 8.48
CA TRP A 138 10.17 -3.33 8.32
C TRP A 138 9.10 -3.63 7.26
N SER A 139 9.47 -4.24 6.14
CA SER A 139 8.53 -4.66 5.09
C SER A 139 7.50 -5.67 5.62
N GLN A 140 7.93 -6.67 6.40
CA GLN A 140 7.02 -7.65 6.99
C GLN A 140 6.04 -6.98 7.98
N LEU A 141 6.53 -6.12 8.87
CA LEU A 141 5.70 -5.39 9.83
C LEU A 141 4.69 -4.48 9.14
N LYS A 142 5.09 -3.81 8.06
CA LYS A 142 4.22 -3.00 7.21
C LYS A 142 3.01 -3.78 6.73
N PHE A 143 3.23 -4.94 6.14
CA PHE A 143 2.13 -5.75 5.62
C PHE A 143 1.21 -6.27 6.72
N HIS A 144 1.75 -6.73 7.86
CA HIS A 144 0.92 -7.17 8.99
C HIS A 144 0.06 -6.04 9.55
N SER A 145 0.61 -4.83 9.67
CA SER A 145 -0.14 -3.65 10.08
C SER A 145 -1.25 -3.32 9.08
N SER A 146 -0.98 -3.42 7.77
CA SER A 146 -1.99 -3.18 6.73
C SER A 146 -3.14 -4.19 6.80
N TYR A 147 -2.84 -5.47 7.02
CA TYR A 147 -3.88 -6.51 7.17
C TYR A 147 -4.78 -6.24 8.36
N LEU A 148 -4.22 -5.85 9.51
CA LEU A 148 -5.00 -5.46 10.68
C LEU A 148 -5.90 -4.25 10.37
N GLY A 149 -5.37 -3.23 9.75
CA GLY A 149 -6.11 -2.03 9.39
C GLY A 149 -7.30 -2.34 8.47
N PHE A 150 -7.07 -3.05 7.39
CA PHE A 150 -8.12 -3.43 6.43
C PHE A 150 -9.14 -4.40 7.03
N PHE A 151 -8.69 -5.35 7.85
CA PHE A 151 -9.59 -6.24 8.58
C PHE A 151 -10.58 -5.46 9.44
N LEU A 152 -10.09 -4.48 10.21
CA LEU A 152 -10.92 -3.67 11.09
C LEU A 152 -11.85 -2.73 10.29
N PHE A 153 -11.36 -2.10 9.23
CA PHE A 153 -12.21 -1.27 8.37
C PHE A 153 -13.34 -2.07 7.72
N ALA A 154 -13.13 -3.34 7.39
CA ALA A 154 -14.17 -4.18 6.82
C ALA A 154 -15.41 -4.34 7.74
N PHE A 155 -15.27 -4.20 9.07
CA PHE A 155 -16.43 -4.20 9.99
C PHE A 155 -17.27 -2.93 9.89
N VAL A 156 -16.66 -1.80 9.58
CA VAL A 156 -17.30 -0.47 9.65
C VAL A 156 -17.69 0.10 8.28
N LEU A 157 -17.22 -0.52 7.19
CA LEU A 157 -17.63 -0.12 5.85
C LEU A 157 -19.14 -0.27 5.66
N HIS A 158 -19.73 0.70 4.99
CA HIS A 158 -21.12 0.64 4.54
C HIS A 158 -21.37 -0.60 3.69
N SER A 159 -22.58 -1.12 3.73
CA SER A 159 -22.97 -2.33 2.99
C SER A 159 -24.40 -2.26 2.46
N ASP A 160 -24.82 -1.05 2.02
CA ASP A 160 -26.17 -0.78 1.54
C ASP A 160 -26.35 -1.28 0.09
N THR A 161 -25.30 -1.17 -0.71
CA THR A 161 -25.28 -1.55 -2.13
C THR A 161 -24.48 -2.84 -2.37
N ALA A 162 -24.72 -3.49 -3.52
CA ALA A 162 -23.94 -4.66 -3.93
C ALA A 162 -22.44 -4.35 -4.06
N LEU A 163 -22.09 -3.15 -4.53
CA LEU A 163 -20.72 -2.69 -4.68
C LEU A 163 -19.99 -2.58 -3.32
N GLU A 164 -20.66 -2.00 -2.34
CA GLU A 164 -20.13 -1.86 -0.98
C GLU A 164 -19.97 -3.21 -0.28
N LYS A 165 -20.96 -4.11 -0.45
CA LYS A 165 -20.85 -5.49 0.03
C LYS A 165 -19.64 -6.19 -0.60
N PHE A 166 -19.46 -6.03 -1.92
CA PHE A 166 -18.32 -6.62 -2.61
C PHE A 166 -17.00 -6.06 -2.07
N LEU A 167 -16.87 -4.73 -1.90
CA LEU A 167 -15.69 -4.12 -1.30
C LEU A 167 -15.42 -4.67 0.10
N LYS A 168 -16.43 -4.69 0.97
CA LYS A 168 -16.34 -5.20 2.34
C LYS A 168 -15.88 -6.66 2.38
N TYR A 169 -16.54 -7.54 1.64
CA TYR A 169 -16.22 -8.97 1.64
C TYR A 169 -14.89 -9.28 0.94
N SER A 170 -14.48 -8.50 -0.06
CA SER A 170 -13.18 -8.66 -0.69
C SER A 170 -12.01 -8.42 0.29
N LEU A 171 -12.17 -7.56 1.29
CA LEU A 171 -11.17 -7.37 2.33
C LEU A 171 -11.03 -8.61 3.23
N TRP A 172 -12.14 -9.23 3.64
CA TRP A 172 -12.09 -10.41 4.50
C TRP A 172 -11.69 -11.69 3.75
N PHE A 173 -12.33 -11.95 2.60
CA PHE A 173 -12.21 -13.22 1.89
C PHE A 173 -11.25 -13.18 0.70
N GLY A 174 -10.73 -12.03 0.36
CA GLY A 174 -9.73 -11.84 -0.69
C GLY A 174 -8.39 -11.39 -0.10
N TYR A 175 -8.33 -10.17 0.41
CA TYR A 175 -7.06 -9.54 0.80
C TYR A 175 -6.34 -10.27 1.94
N LEU A 176 -7.08 -10.65 3.01
CA LEU A 176 -6.48 -11.39 4.13
C LEU A 176 -5.95 -12.77 3.73
N PRO A 177 -6.72 -13.64 3.03
CA PRO A 177 -6.18 -14.92 2.58
C PRO A 177 -4.96 -14.78 1.66
N ILE A 178 -4.94 -13.77 0.79
CA ILE A 178 -3.76 -13.50 -0.05
C ILE A 178 -2.57 -13.12 0.83
N GLY A 179 -2.76 -12.31 1.86
CA GLY A 179 -1.72 -11.97 2.83
C GLY A 179 -1.13 -13.21 3.50
N VAL A 180 -1.98 -14.14 3.92
CA VAL A 180 -1.55 -15.42 4.51
C VAL A 180 -0.78 -16.26 3.49
N LEU A 181 -1.25 -16.32 2.24
CA LEU A 181 -0.59 -17.08 1.18
C LEU A 181 0.78 -16.50 0.83
N VAL A 182 0.91 -15.18 0.72
CA VAL A 182 2.20 -14.51 0.48
C VAL A 182 3.20 -14.81 1.59
N TYR A 183 2.75 -14.79 2.84
CA TYR A 183 3.61 -15.07 3.99
C TYR A 183 4.02 -16.54 4.09
N THR A 184 3.07 -17.46 3.85
CA THR A 184 3.30 -18.90 4.00
C THR A 184 4.02 -19.51 2.79
N PHE A 185 3.72 -19.02 1.60
CA PHE A 185 4.25 -19.51 0.34
C PHE A 185 4.77 -18.35 -0.51
N PRO A 186 5.89 -17.72 -0.12
CA PRO A 186 6.40 -16.54 -0.82
C PRO A 186 6.74 -16.88 -2.26
N ASN A 187 5.99 -16.33 -3.20
CA ASN A 187 6.26 -16.42 -4.62
C ASN A 187 5.69 -15.22 -5.37
N HIS A 188 6.23 -14.98 -6.56
CA HIS A 188 5.89 -13.84 -7.39
C HIS A 188 4.38 -13.75 -7.75
N ILE A 189 3.69 -14.87 -7.89
CA ILE A 189 2.26 -14.89 -8.26
C ILE A 189 1.42 -14.31 -7.14
N PHE A 190 1.68 -14.69 -5.87
CA PHE A 190 0.94 -14.17 -4.73
C PHE A 190 1.26 -12.70 -4.45
N ASP A 191 2.50 -12.26 -4.66
CA ASP A 191 2.87 -10.85 -4.59
C ASP A 191 2.12 -10.03 -5.63
N LEU A 192 2.04 -10.53 -6.85
CA LEU A 192 1.30 -9.88 -7.93
C LEU A 192 -0.21 -9.85 -7.65
N LEU A 193 -0.78 -10.93 -7.11
CA LEU A 193 -2.18 -10.96 -6.67
C LEU A 193 -2.45 -9.94 -5.57
N ARG A 194 -1.59 -9.85 -4.54
CA ARG A 194 -1.69 -8.83 -3.48
C ARG A 194 -1.67 -7.42 -4.07
N TYR A 195 -0.78 -7.17 -5.02
CA TYR A 195 -0.69 -5.90 -5.71
C TYR A 195 -1.99 -5.54 -6.46
N PHE A 196 -2.53 -6.47 -7.24
CA PHE A 196 -3.79 -6.24 -7.95
C PHE A 196 -4.99 -6.10 -7.02
N PHE A 197 -4.97 -6.74 -5.86
CA PHE A 197 -5.99 -6.52 -4.84
C PHE A 197 -5.93 -5.11 -4.24
N MET A 198 -4.74 -4.56 -4.01
CA MET A 198 -4.57 -3.17 -3.56
C MET A 198 -5.05 -2.19 -4.64
N LEU A 199 -4.60 -2.37 -5.88
CA LEU A 199 -5.00 -1.52 -7.01
C LEU A 199 -6.53 -1.57 -7.23
N GLY A 200 -7.10 -2.77 -7.31
CA GLY A 200 -8.52 -2.99 -7.48
C GLY A 200 -9.34 -2.48 -6.30
N GLY A 201 -8.88 -2.73 -5.08
CA GLY A 201 -9.53 -2.28 -3.84
C GLY A 201 -9.63 -0.75 -3.74
N LEU A 202 -8.54 -0.04 -4.04
CA LEU A 202 -8.55 1.43 -4.05
C LEU A 202 -9.40 2.00 -5.19
N THR A 203 -9.35 1.38 -6.38
CA THR A 203 -10.21 1.77 -7.49
C THR A 203 -11.69 1.56 -7.12
N LEU A 204 -12.02 0.44 -6.51
CA LEU A 204 -13.38 0.11 -6.07
C LEU A 204 -13.85 1.05 -4.95
N LEU A 205 -13.00 1.36 -3.97
CA LEU A 205 -13.27 2.35 -2.93
C LEU A 205 -13.56 3.73 -3.56
N GLY A 206 -12.67 4.19 -4.43
CA GLY A 206 -12.83 5.44 -5.15
C GLY A 206 -14.16 5.49 -5.93
N TRP A 207 -14.50 4.42 -6.64
CA TRP A 207 -15.74 4.33 -7.39
C TRP A 207 -16.99 4.33 -6.50
N THR A 208 -16.97 3.57 -5.41
CA THR A 208 -18.06 3.52 -4.44
C THR A 208 -18.38 4.91 -3.90
N TYR A 209 -17.34 5.63 -3.47
CA TYR A 209 -17.50 6.97 -2.92
C TYR A 209 -17.79 8.04 -3.98
N PHE A 210 -17.32 7.86 -5.21
CA PHE A 210 -17.71 8.71 -6.34
C PHE A 210 -19.20 8.59 -6.67
N VAL A 211 -19.75 7.38 -6.63
CA VAL A 211 -21.20 7.16 -6.81
C VAL A 211 -21.99 7.84 -5.70
N ARG A 212 -21.60 7.68 -4.43
CA ARG A 212 -22.20 8.39 -3.28
C ARG A 212 -22.13 9.90 -3.45
N TYR A 213 -20.97 10.43 -3.85
CA TYR A 213 -20.79 11.86 -4.12
C TYR A 213 -21.76 12.39 -5.20
N ARG A 214 -22.01 11.60 -6.24
CA ARG A 214 -22.94 11.97 -7.33
C ARG A 214 -24.40 11.91 -6.91
N GLN A 215 -24.75 11.05 -5.97
CA GLN A 215 -26.12 10.89 -5.45
C GLN A 215 -26.48 11.89 -4.35
N GLU A 216 -25.49 12.40 -3.64
CA GLU A 216 -25.69 13.39 -2.60
C GLU A 216 -25.99 14.77 -3.21
N ARG A 217 -27.24 15.25 -2.99
CA ARG A 217 -27.77 16.51 -3.54
C ARG A 217 -27.47 17.71 -2.65
#